data_be77fb53d1619ce0007b361f650a905f
#
_entry.id   be77fb53d1619ce0007b361f650a905f
#
_cell.length_a   1.000
_cell.length_b   1.000
_cell.length_c   1.000
_cell.angle_alpha   90.00
_cell.angle_beta   90.00
_cell.angle_gamma   90.00
#
_symmetry.space_group_name_H-M   'P 1'
#
loop_
_entity.id
_entity.type
_entity.pdbx_description
1 polymer ?
#
loop_
_entity_poly.entity_id
_entity_poly.type
_entity_poly.pdbx_seq_one_letter_code
_entity_poly.pdbx_strand_id
1 'polypeptide(L)'
;ENDCVPKGTQFSSFRKKARRRILDVAGALTGSTLSDDTLIVSTSGRNDYRCKGFDVFLEAMAQLRAQLNEQTEDNRQVLALIEVPCWLKGPRADLQERLQAKHMKNDNAPLPNPVITHELWNLNEDRIVRQIWEVGLKNLPTDKVKVILVPCYLEGNDGIFDLPKYTLLAANDLAL
;
A
#
# COMPACT_ATOMS: atom_id res chain seq x y z
N GLU A 1 -4.27 -9.16 23.27
CA GLU A 1 -3.32 -8.94 22.14
C GLU A 1 -2.63 -10.24 21.70
N ASN A 2 -2.13 -11.04 22.64
CA ASN A 2 -1.39 -12.28 22.31
C ASN A 2 -2.23 -13.35 21.58
N ASP A 3 -3.54 -13.35 21.73
CA ASP A 3 -4.43 -14.36 21.11
C ASP A 3 -4.81 -14.00 19.66
N CYS A 4 -4.52 -12.76 19.23
CA CYS A 4 -4.80 -12.29 17.88
C CYS A 4 -3.62 -12.49 16.92
N VAL A 5 -2.44 -12.80 17.42
CA VAL A 5 -1.24 -12.99 16.60
C VAL A 5 -1.17 -14.45 16.14
N PRO A 6 -1.14 -14.72 14.82
CA PRO A 6 -0.99 -16.08 14.31
C PRO A 6 0.32 -16.70 14.79
N LYS A 7 0.26 -17.95 15.28
CA LYS A 7 1.42 -18.67 15.81
C LYS A 7 1.70 -19.94 15.02
N GLY A 8 2.97 -20.33 14.98
CA GLY A 8 3.40 -21.61 14.39
C GLY A 8 3.02 -21.76 12.92
N THR A 9 2.47 -22.91 12.56
CA THR A 9 2.08 -23.23 11.17
C THR A 9 0.98 -22.34 10.62
N GLN A 10 0.17 -21.74 11.47
CA GLN A 10 -0.88 -20.81 11.06
C GLN A 10 -0.30 -19.50 10.52
N PHE A 11 0.85 -19.06 11.03
CA PHE A 11 1.50 -17.81 10.60
C PHE A 11 1.72 -17.77 9.08
N SER A 12 2.26 -18.83 8.49
CA SER A 12 2.51 -18.89 7.04
C SER A 12 1.23 -18.75 6.22
N SER A 13 0.14 -19.37 6.67
CA SER A 13 -1.16 -19.27 6.00
C SER A 13 -1.74 -17.84 6.09
N PHE A 14 -1.70 -17.23 7.26
CA PHE A 14 -2.15 -15.85 7.46
C PHE A 14 -1.30 -14.86 6.66
N ARG A 15 0.03 -15.02 6.69
CA ARG A 15 0.95 -14.20 5.89
C ARG A 15 0.63 -14.30 4.40
N LYS A 16 0.44 -15.50 3.87
CA LYS A 16 0.11 -15.71 2.45
C LYS A 16 -1.19 -15.01 2.08
N LYS A 17 -2.23 -15.13 2.91
CA LYS A 17 -3.53 -14.48 2.70
C LYS A 17 -3.40 -12.95 2.73
N ALA A 18 -2.67 -12.41 3.70
CA ALA A 18 -2.48 -10.97 3.86
C ALA A 18 -1.66 -10.39 2.69
N ARG A 19 -0.56 -11.04 2.30
CA ARG A 19 0.25 -10.63 1.15
C ARG A 19 -0.58 -10.60 -0.12
N ARG A 20 -1.34 -11.67 -0.39
CA ARG A 20 -2.22 -11.72 -1.59
C ARG A 20 -3.18 -10.54 -1.59
N ARG A 21 -3.86 -10.26 -0.48
CA ARG A 21 -4.80 -9.13 -0.41
C ARG A 21 -4.12 -7.79 -0.65
N ILE A 22 -2.98 -7.54 -0.04
CA ILE A 22 -2.21 -6.30 -0.23
C ILE A 22 -1.77 -6.15 -1.70
N LEU A 23 -1.24 -7.20 -2.30
CA LEU A 23 -0.80 -7.17 -3.70
C LEU A 23 -1.97 -7.00 -4.67
N ASP A 24 -3.12 -7.60 -4.39
CA ASP A 24 -4.35 -7.43 -5.19
C ASP A 24 -4.85 -5.98 -5.11
N VAL A 25 -4.85 -5.38 -3.92
CA VAL A 25 -5.22 -3.96 -3.73
C VAL A 25 -4.26 -3.04 -4.49
N ALA A 26 -2.97 -3.25 -4.34
CA ALA A 26 -1.96 -2.46 -5.05
C ALA A 26 -2.07 -2.61 -6.57
N GLY A 27 -2.27 -3.83 -7.05
CA GLY A 27 -2.48 -4.11 -8.47
C GLY A 27 -3.74 -3.44 -9.02
N ALA A 28 -4.83 -3.48 -8.27
CA ALA A 28 -6.09 -2.82 -8.64
C ALA A 28 -5.95 -1.30 -8.73
N LEU A 29 -5.21 -0.68 -7.80
CA LEU A 29 -4.94 0.76 -7.82
C LEU A 29 -4.06 1.18 -8.99
N THR A 30 -2.98 0.45 -9.22
CA THR A 30 -1.90 0.87 -10.14
C THR A 30 -2.04 0.32 -11.54
N GLY A 31 -3.04 -0.54 -11.79
CA GLY A 31 -3.25 -1.18 -13.09
C GLY A 31 -2.11 -2.14 -13.48
N SER A 32 -1.42 -2.71 -12.49
CA SER A 32 -0.28 -3.60 -12.71
C SER A 32 -0.41 -4.88 -11.91
N THR A 33 0.31 -5.91 -12.33
CA THR A 33 0.44 -7.16 -11.57
C THR A 33 1.73 -7.10 -10.77
N LEU A 34 1.61 -7.23 -9.44
CA LEU A 34 2.76 -7.38 -8.56
C LEU A 34 3.00 -8.86 -8.29
N SER A 35 4.25 -9.27 -8.39
CA SER A 35 4.65 -10.67 -8.16
C SER A 35 4.58 -11.04 -6.67
N ASP A 36 4.45 -12.32 -6.37
CA ASP A 36 4.35 -12.83 -4.99
C ASP A 36 5.64 -12.59 -4.16
N ASP A 37 6.76 -12.33 -4.81
CA ASP A 37 8.06 -12.00 -4.21
C ASP A 37 8.30 -10.49 -4.06
N THR A 38 7.31 -9.64 -4.39
CA THR A 38 7.36 -8.20 -4.13
C THR A 38 7.70 -7.95 -2.66
N LEU A 39 8.72 -7.12 -2.41
CA LEU A 39 9.08 -6.71 -1.05
C LEU A 39 8.03 -5.74 -0.51
N ILE A 40 7.39 -6.10 0.61
CA ILE A 40 6.41 -5.24 1.28
C ILE A 40 7.06 -4.56 2.48
N VAL A 41 7.13 -3.24 2.41
CA VAL A 41 7.67 -2.37 3.47
C VAL A 41 6.54 -1.50 3.99
N SER A 42 6.39 -1.40 5.31
CA SER A 42 5.37 -0.51 5.88
C SER A 42 5.95 0.42 6.94
N THR A 43 5.35 1.59 7.04
CA THR A 43 5.48 2.49 8.19
C THR A 43 4.10 2.84 8.71
N SER A 44 3.95 2.94 10.02
CA SER A 44 2.65 3.20 10.64
C SER A 44 2.76 4.15 11.83
N GLY A 45 1.65 4.81 12.13
CA GLY A 45 1.59 5.67 13.30
C GLY A 45 0.48 6.70 13.25
N ARG A 46 0.50 7.62 14.19
CA ARG A 46 -0.39 8.80 14.16
C ARG A 46 0.01 9.71 13.00
N ASN A 47 -0.95 10.47 12.49
CA ASN A 47 -0.70 11.47 11.45
C ASN A 47 0.13 12.65 12.00
N ASP A 48 1.37 12.37 12.30
CA ASP A 48 2.36 13.31 12.80
C ASP A 48 3.56 13.32 11.85
N TYR A 49 3.37 13.99 10.74
CA TYR A 49 4.15 13.91 9.52
C TYR A 49 5.68 13.96 9.74
N ARG A 50 6.17 14.95 10.50
CA ARG A 50 7.62 15.09 10.73
C ARG A 50 8.14 14.23 11.88
N CYS A 51 7.40 14.16 12.98
CA CYS A 51 7.84 13.41 14.15
C CYS A 51 7.91 11.90 13.89
N LYS A 52 7.14 11.43 12.89
CA LYS A 52 7.15 10.04 12.45
C LYS A 52 8.08 9.76 11.27
N GLY A 53 8.76 10.78 10.74
CA GLY A 53 9.71 10.62 9.66
C GLY A 53 9.09 10.20 8.32
N PHE A 54 7.80 10.49 8.09
CA PHE A 54 7.15 10.15 6.81
C PHE A 54 7.76 10.89 5.64
N ASP A 55 8.27 12.11 5.88
CA ASP A 55 9.03 12.87 4.89
C ASP A 55 10.31 12.14 4.46
N VAL A 56 11.08 11.66 5.41
CA VAL A 56 12.31 10.89 5.13
C VAL A 56 11.99 9.56 4.44
N PHE A 57 10.93 8.88 4.88
CA PHE A 57 10.50 7.63 4.26
C PHE A 57 10.12 7.83 2.79
N LEU A 58 9.35 8.85 2.47
CA LEU A 58 8.93 9.15 1.10
C LEU A 58 10.09 9.55 0.20
N GLU A 59 11.03 10.36 0.70
CA GLU A 59 12.27 10.68 -0.02
C GLU A 59 13.10 9.41 -0.31
N ALA A 60 13.24 8.53 0.67
CA ALA A 60 13.94 7.26 0.49
C ALA A 60 13.26 6.38 -0.58
N MET A 61 11.93 6.30 -0.58
CA MET A 61 11.19 5.53 -1.59
C MET A 61 11.33 6.14 -2.99
N ALA A 62 11.34 7.46 -3.11
CA ALA A 62 11.57 8.15 -4.39
C ALA A 62 12.97 7.87 -4.94
N GLN A 63 13.99 7.91 -4.10
CA GLN A 63 15.37 7.58 -4.48
C GLN A 63 15.48 6.10 -4.88
N LEU A 64 14.90 5.19 -4.11
CA LEU A 64 14.90 3.77 -4.42
C LEU A 64 14.20 3.49 -5.75
N ARG A 65 13.08 4.16 -6.03
CA ARG A 65 12.40 4.06 -7.33
C ARG A 65 13.31 4.46 -8.48
N ALA A 66 13.97 5.60 -8.36
CA ALA A 66 14.90 6.07 -9.39
C ALA A 66 16.01 5.04 -9.65
N GLN A 67 16.65 4.54 -8.59
CA GLN A 67 17.71 3.54 -8.68
C GLN A 67 17.27 2.23 -9.32
N LEU A 68 16.11 1.68 -8.89
CA LEU A 68 15.63 0.40 -9.43
C LEU A 68 15.11 0.53 -10.87
N ASN A 69 14.52 1.67 -11.24
CA ASN A 69 14.06 1.89 -12.61
C ASN A 69 15.22 2.02 -13.61
N GLU A 70 16.41 2.45 -13.17
CA GLU A 70 17.63 2.49 -14.00
C GLU A 70 18.23 1.09 -14.23
N GLN A 71 17.97 0.14 -13.34
CA GLN A 71 18.52 -1.21 -13.40
C GLN A 71 17.62 -2.12 -14.24
N THR A 72 17.90 -2.23 -15.53
CA THR A 72 17.04 -2.98 -16.48
C THR A 72 17.01 -4.49 -16.22
N GLU A 73 18.05 -5.07 -15.65
CA GLU A 73 18.16 -6.50 -15.35
C GLU A 73 17.55 -6.87 -13.99
N ASP A 74 17.34 -5.89 -13.10
CA ASP A 74 16.78 -6.11 -11.78
C ASP A 74 15.25 -5.97 -11.83
N ASN A 75 14.55 -7.09 -11.69
CA ASN A 75 13.08 -7.15 -11.71
C ASN A 75 12.45 -7.09 -10.31
N ARG A 76 13.21 -6.79 -9.26
CA ARG A 76 12.66 -6.65 -7.90
C ARG A 76 11.63 -5.54 -7.85
N GLN A 77 10.53 -5.84 -7.20
CA GLN A 77 9.45 -4.88 -6.95
C GLN A 77 9.36 -4.58 -5.46
N VAL A 78 9.09 -3.33 -5.12
CA VAL A 78 8.88 -2.87 -3.75
C VAL A 78 7.53 -2.20 -3.65
N LEU A 79 6.74 -2.61 -2.68
CA LEU A 79 5.49 -1.98 -2.30
C LEU A 79 5.63 -1.38 -0.91
N ALA A 80 5.58 -0.07 -0.82
CA ALA A 80 5.63 0.67 0.43
C ALA A 80 4.22 1.08 0.86
N LEU A 81 3.84 0.74 2.09
CA LEU A 81 2.57 1.12 2.70
C LEU A 81 2.80 2.16 3.79
N ILE A 82 2.01 3.23 3.76
CA ILE A 82 1.95 4.23 4.83
C ILE A 82 0.60 4.09 5.51
N GLU A 83 0.59 3.49 6.69
CA GLU A 83 -0.62 3.16 7.45
C GLU A 83 -0.87 4.23 8.53
N VAL A 84 -1.56 5.30 8.14
CA VAL A 84 -1.74 6.51 8.96
C VAL A 84 -3.18 6.97 8.90
N PRO A 85 -3.93 6.95 10.02
CA PRO A 85 -5.31 7.40 10.02
C PRO A 85 -5.42 8.89 9.69
N CYS A 86 -6.25 9.20 8.70
CA CYS A 86 -6.53 10.55 8.22
C CYS A 86 -8.02 10.89 8.38
N TRP A 87 -8.40 12.09 7.97
CA TRP A 87 -9.80 12.52 7.97
C TRP A 87 -10.56 11.86 6.81
N LEU A 88 -11.11 10.70 7.10
CA LEU A 88 -11.62 9.72 6.17
C LEU A 88 -13.07 10.01 5.76
N LYS A 89 -13.37 9.90 4.46
CA LYS A 89 -14.74 9.79 3.94
C LYS A 89 -15.22 8.34 3.94
N GLY A 90 -14.38 7.43 3.46
CA GLY A 90 -14.69 6.01 3.31
C GLY A 90 -13.84 5.33 2.26
N PRO A 91 -14.07 4.03 2.02
CA PRO A 91 -13.35 3.29 0.99
C PRO A 91 -13.71 3.83 -0.41
N ARG A 92 -12.76 3.76 -1.32
CA ARG A 92 -12.96 4.18 -2.72
C ARG A 92 -13.87 3.19 -3.45
N ALA A 93 -14.96 3.67 -4.00
CA ALA A 93 -15.92 2.84 -4.75
C ALA A 93 -15.30 2.22 -6.02
N ASP A 94 -14.51 2.99 -6.77
CA ASP A 94 -13.83 2.53 -7.97
C ASP A 94 -12.84 1.38 -7.69
N LEU A 95 -12.15 1.45 -6.56
CA LEU A 95 -11.26 0.39 -6.10
C LEU A 95 -12.04 -0.85 -5.67
N GLN A 96 -13.12 -0.67 -4.91
CA GLN A 96 -14.00 -1.78 -4.50
C GLN A 96 -14.58 -2.52 -5.70
N GLU A 97 -15.09 -1.81 -6.71
CA GLU A 97 -15.61 -2.39 -7.94
C GLU A 97 -14.54 -3.23 -8.66
N ARG A 98 -13.34 -2.69 -8.77
CA ARG A 98 -12.22 -3.39 -9.43
C ARG A 98 -11.78 -4.64 -8.67
N LEU A 99 -11.78 -4.61 -7.33
CA LEU A 99 -11.47 -5.77 -6.49
C LEU A 99 -12.55 -6.86 -6.52
N GLN A 100 -13.80 -6.49 -6.77
CA GLN A 100 -14.91 -7.43 -6.90
C GLN A 100 -14.99 -8.08 -8.28
N ALA A 101 -14.40 -7.47 -9.30
CA ALA A 101 -14.37 -8.02 -10.64
C ALA A 101 -13.61 -9.34 -10.65
N LYS A 102 -14.29 -10.46 -11.05
CA LYS A 102 -13.73 -11.82 -11.04
C LYS A 102 -12.52 -12.03 -11.96
N HIS A 103 -12.30 -11.11 -12.89
CA HIS A 103 -11.17 -11.10 -13.80
C HIS A 103 -10.63 -9.67 -13.88
N MET A 104 -9.66 -9.37 -13.04
CA MET A 104 -8.79 -8.22 -13.29
C MET A 104 -7.97 -8.57 -14.55
N LYS A 105 -8.34 -7.98 -15.69
CA LYS A 105 -7.50 -8.07 -16.89
C LYS A 105 -6.21 -7.32 -16.58
N ASN A 106 -5.07 -7.90 -16.96
CA ASN A 106 -3.75 -7.27 -16.84
C ASN A 106 -3.62 -5.91 -17.57
N ASP A 107 -4.65 -5.52 -18.29
CA ASP A 107 -4.71 -4.31 -19.13
C ASP A 107 -5.50 -3.17 -18.49
N ASN A 108 -5.81 -3.24 -17.20
CA ASN A 108 -6.51 -2.14 -16.53
C ASN A 108 -5.57 -0.94 -16.39
N ALA A 109 -6.03 0.23 -16.83
CA ALA A 109 -5.32 1.48 -16.56
C ALA A 109 -5.25 1.74 -15.03
N PRO A 110 -4.24 2.47 -14.54
CA PRO A 110 -4.25 2.95 -13.17
C PRO A 110 -5.53 3.70 -12.82
N LEU A 111 -6.03 3.53 -11.61
CA LEU A 111 -7.11 4.39 -11.11
C LEU A 111 -6.62 5.84 -10.95
N PRO A 112 -7.51 6.83 -11.01
CA PRO A 112 -7.14 8.20 -10.65
C PRO A 112 -6.50 8.21 -9.24
N ASN A 113 -5.41 8.97 -9.04
CA ASN A 113 -4.67 9.00 -7.78
C ASN A 113 -4.36 7.59 -7.21
N PRO A 114 -3.54 6.79 -7.88
CA PRO A 114 -3.30 5.39 -7.50
C PRO A 114 -2.40 5.25 -6.26
N VAL A 115 -2.37 6.27 -5.42
CA VAL A 115 -1.52 6.37 -4.23
C VAL A 115 -2.30 6.27 -2.93
N ILE A 116 -3.61 6.09 -2.98
CA ILE A 116 -4.47 6.09 -1.79
C ILE A 116 -5.63 5.11 -1.94
N THR A 117 -5.97 4.42 -0.84
CA THR A 117 -7.01 3.37 -0.83
C THR A 117 -8.40 3.88 -0.48
N HIS A 118 -8.50 5.02 0.17
CA HIS A 118 -9.75 5.59 0.66
C HIS A 118 -9.87 7.06 0.27
N GLU A 119 -11.08 7.59 0.29
CA GLU A 119 -11.33 9.01 0.06
C GLU A 119 -11.12 9.83 1.32
N LEU A 120 -10.48 10.99 1.19
CA LEU A 120 -10.30 11.97 2.27
C LEU A 120 -11.16 13.20 2.05
N TRP A 121 -11.59 13.84 3.16
CA TRP A 121 -12.26 15.14 3.09
C TRP A 121 -11.34 16.25 2.60
N ASN A 122 -10.04 16.15 2.92
CA ASN A 122 -9.04 17.19 2.66
C ASN A 122 -7.84 16.65 1.85
N LEU A 123 -8.10 15.84 0.82
CA LEU A 123 -7.07 15.15 0.03
C LEU A 123 -5.92 16.08 -0.41
N ASN A 124 -6.27 17.27 -0.92
CA ASN A 124 -5.29 18.21 -1.45
C ASN A 124 -4.49 18.95 -0.35
N GLU A 125 -4.92 18.88 0.89
CA GLU A 125 -4.27 19.50 2.03
C GLU A 125 -3.46 18.49 2.87
N ASP A 126 -3.69 17.18 2.65
CA ASP A 126 -2.96 16.15 3.36
C ASP A 126 -1.47 16.18 3.01
N ARG A 127 -0.62 16.29 4.01
CA ARG A 127 0.83 16.47 3.84
C ARG A 127 1.52 15.26 3.25
N ILE A 128 1.05 14.07 3.58
CA ILE A 128 1.63 12.82 3.07
C ILE A 128 1.30 12.71 1.57
N VAL A 129 0.04 12.90 1.20
CA VAL A 129 -0.39 12.87 -0.20
C VAL A 129 0.34 13.91 -1.03
N ARG A 130 0.44 15.14 -0.53
CA ARG A 130 1.16 16.22 -1.23
C ARG A 130 2.62 15.86 -1.47
N GLN A 131 3.31 15.32 -0.49
CA GLN A 131 4.71 14.92 -0.68
C GLN A 131 4.84 13.73 -1.63
N ILE A 132 3.95 12.74 -1.59
CA ILE A 132 3.93 11.66 -2.59
C ILE A 132 3.94 12.24 -4.01
N TRP A 133 3.13 13.27 -4.25
CA TRP A 133 3.11 13.95 -5.56
C TRP A 133 4.36 14.78 -5.82
N GLU A 134 4.83 15.54 -4.83
CA GLU A 134 6.00 16.42 -4.94
C GLU A 134 7.28 15.64 -5.26
N VAL A 135 7.48 14.47 -4.67
CA VAL A 135 8.63 13.60 -4.95
C VAL A 135 8.44 12.72 -6.19
N GLY A 136 7.33 12.86 -6.90
CA GLY A 136 7.07 12.21 -8.18
C GLY A 136 6.70 10.72 -8.08
N LEU A 137 6.20 10.25 -6.95
CA LEU A 137 5.72 8.87 -6.77
C LEU A 137 4.32 8.71 -7.36
N LYS A 138 4.25 8.47 -8.66
CA LYS A 138 2.98 8.38 -9.42
C LYS A 138 2.42 6.97 -9.53
N ASN A 139 3.12 5.97 -9.03
CA ASN A 139 2.76 4.56 -9.15
C ASN A 139 2.42 4.14 -10.60
N LEU A 140 3.26 4.55 -11.54
CA LEU A 140 3.11 4.12 -12.94
C LEU A 140 3.22 2.58 -13.02
N PRO A 141 2.55 1.93 -13.99
CA PRO A 141 2.64 0.48 -14.15
C PRO A 141 4.08 -0.04 -14.27
N THR A 142 4.97 0.76 -14.85
CA THR A 142 6.39 0.45 -15.05
C THR A 142 7.27 0.73 -13.84
N ASP A 143 6.78 1.45 -12.83
CA ASP A 143 7.56 1.74 -11.62
C ASP A 143 7.77 0.48 -10.79
N LYS A 144 9.02 0.20 -10.46
CA LYS A 144 9.40 -0.95 -9.60
C LYS A 144 9.16 -0.68 -8.11
N VAL A 145 9.01 0.58 -7.72
CA VAL A 145 8.62 0.99 -6.37
C VAL A 145 7.27 1.68 -6.43
N LYS A 146 6.31 1.17 -5.68
CA LYS A 146 4.99 1.76 -5.52
C LYS A 146 4.76 2.14 -4.06
N VAL A 147 4.13 3.28 -3.83
CA VAL A 147 3.84 3.79 -2.48
C VAL A 147 2.34 4.04 -2.36
N ILE A 148 1.72 3.49 -1.33
CA ILE A 148 0.27 3.60 -1.10
C ILE A 148 0.01 4.08 0.32
N LEU A 149 -0.75 5.15 0.45
CA LEU A 149 -1.31 5.61 1.71
C LEU A 149 -2.57 4.80 2.03
N VAL A 150 -2.59 4.21 3.22
CA VAL A 150 -3.72 3.52 3.82
C VAL A 150 -4.22 4.37 4.99
N PRO A 151 -5.21 5.28 4.75
CA PRO A 151 -5.54 6.34 5.68
C PRO A 151 -6.60 5.96 6.70
N CYS A 152 -6.69 4.69 7.06
CA CYS A 152 -7.73 4.16 7.95
C CYS A 152 -7.15 3.26 9.05
N TYR A 153 -7.97 3.00 10.07
CA TYR A 153 -7.70 1.92 11.01
C TYR A 153 -7.99 0.56 10.37
N LEU A 154 -7.07 -0.39 10.54
CA LEU A 154 -7.17 -1.74 9.99
C LEU A 154 -7.74 -2.70 11.05
N GLU A 155 -9.05 -2.62 11.23
CA GLU A 155 -9.80 -3.39 12.24
C GLU A 155 -10.61 -4.55 11.63
N GLY A 156 -10.47 -4.80 10.34
CA GLY A 156 -11.15 -5.88 9.62
C GLY A 156 -12.45 -5.49 8.95
N ASN A 157 -12.79 -4.22 8.94
CA ASN A 157 -14.01 -3.65 8.35
C ASN A 157 -13.76 -2.33 7.63
N ASP A 158 -12.56 -2.16 7.07
CA ASP A 158 -12.18 -0.94 6.37
C ASP A 158 -12.77 -0.81 4.96
N GLY A 159 -13.36 -1.87 4.43
CA GLY A 159 -14.01 -1.92 3.11
C GLY A 159 -13.07 -2.13 1.93
N ILE A 160 -11.76 -2.23 2.17
CA ILE A 160 -10.73 -2.48 1.14
C ILE A 160 -9.96 -3.76 1.48
N PHE A 161 -9.29 -3.82 2.60
CA PHE A 161 -8.52 -4.99 3.01
C PHE A 161 -9.37 -6.02 3.71
N ASP A 162 -10.22 -5.58 4.63
CA ASP A 162 -11.15 -6.40 5.43
C ASP A 162 -10.47 -7.58 6.14
N LEU A 163 -9.23 -7.37 6.55
CA LEU A 163 -8.44 -8.31 7.31
C LEU A 163 -8.02 -7.69 8.65
N PRO A 164 -8.04 -8.47 9.74
CA PRO A 164 -7.60 -7.97 11.03
C PRO A 164 -6.17 -7.41 10.98
N LYS A 165 -5.92 -6.32 11.68
CA LYS A 165 -4.66 -5.59 11.74
C LYS A 165 -3.43 -6.50 11.82
N TYR A 166 -3.44 -7.45 12.75
CA TYR A 166 -2.30 -8.34 12.94
C TYR A 166 -2.07 -9.29 11.76
N THR A 167 -3.13 -9.64 11.04
CA THR A 167 -3.01 -10.44 9.81
C THR A 167 -2.30 -9.64 8.72
N LEU A 168 -2.65 -8.35 8.56
CA LEU A 168 -1.99 -7.47 7.59
C LEU A 168 -0.52 -7.22 7.96
N LEU A 169 -0.23 -7.00 9.24
CA LEU A 169 1.15 -6.82 9.70
C LEU A 169 2.04 -8.05 9.39
N ALA A 170 1.48 -9.25 9.41
CA ALA A 170 2.21 -10.47 9.06
C ALA A 170 2.66 -10.51 7.59
N ALA A 171 2.08 -9.68 6.72
CA ALA A 171 2.47 -9.60 5.31
C ALA A 171 3.79 -8.87 5.07
N ASN A 172 4.19 -7.99 5.99
CA ASN A 172 5.35 -7.13 5.83
C ASN A 172 6.65 -7.94 5.83
N ASP A 173 7.59 -7.53 4.99
CA ASP A 173 8.99 -7.97 5.03
C ASP A 173 9.79 -7.04 5.94
N LEU A 174 9.42 -5.75 5.99
CA LEU A 174 9.96 -4.76 6.89
C LEU A 174 8.85 -3.84 7.38
N ALA A 175 8.76 -3.64 8.69
CA ALA A 175 7.89 -2.66 9.33
C ALA A 175 8.73 -1.67 10.15
N LEU A 176 8.48 -0.37 9.94
CA LEU A 176 9.21 0.76 10.54
C LEU A 176 8.30 1.57 11.48
#